data_48c451ca679a50241cf62b7127900f8b
#
_entry.id   48c451ca679a50241cf62b7127900f8b
#
_cell.length_a   1.000
_cell.length_b   1.000
_cell.length_c   1.000
_cell.angle_alpha   90.00
_cell.angle_beta   90.00
_cell.angle_gamma   90.00
#
_symmetry.space_group_name_H-M   'P 1'
#
loop_
_entity.id
_entity.type
_entity.pdbx_description
1 polymer ?
#
loop_
_entity_poly.entity_id
_entity_poly.type
_entity_poly.pdbx_seq_one_letter_code
_entity_poly.pdbx_strand_id
1 'polypeptide(L)'
;LNFPCQGAAANMTNFGAILVYWLMRQGKLPRMLEVATVHDAAYFYSKPEYINTWTVFKIWDILRNPSTKKYFGFQVDDVDMSMDFSIGRSMAEELPFIPGYDYRKMLQPDFSVEEYMEEHKKYKNVIIKDYPKLFSKEIKQYEEDFKGKLRLHWLP
;
A
#
# COMPACT_ATOMS: atom_id res chain seq x y z
N LEU A 1 22.04 8.88 -21.10
CA LEU A 1 22.23 9.40 -19.72
C LEU A 1 21.07 9.11 -18.77
N ASN A 2 19.92 8.60 -19.25
CA ASN A 2 18.75 8.28 -18.40
C ASN A 2 18.82 6.88 -17.74
N PHE A 3 19.66 6.00 -18.27
CA PHE A 3 19.71 4.59 -17.85
C PHE A 3 20.10 4.38 -16.37
N PRO A 4 21.09 5.08 -15.79
CA PRO A 4 21.45 4.89 -14.40
C PRO A 4 20.35 5.34 -13.42
N CYS A 5 19.64 6.44 -13.74
CA CYS A 5 18.56 6.95 -12.89
C CYS A 5 17.34 6.03 -12.92
N GLN A 6 16.97 5.50 -14.10
CA GLN A 6 15.87 4.53 -14.22
C GLN A 6 16.21 3.21 -13.51
N GLY A 7 17.47 2.75 -13.65
CA GLY A 7 17.94 1.56 -12.92
C GLY A 7 17.90 1.74 -11.40
N ALA A 8 18.29 2.91 -10.90
CA ALA A 8 18.21 3.20 -9.46
C ALA A 8 16.76 3.24 -8.98
N ALA A 9 15.84 3.87 -9.70
CA ALA A 9 14.42 3.91 -9.35
C ALA A 9 13.80 2.51 -9.33
N ALA A 10 14.05 1.69 -10.35
CA ALA A 10 13.59 0.30 -10.40
C ALA A 10 14.13 -0.54 -9.24
N ASN A 11 15.41 -0.36 -8.88
CA ASN A 11 16.01 -1.04 -7.74
C ASN A 11 15.37 -0.62 -6.41
N MET A 12 15.00 0.65 -6.25
CA MET A 12 14.31 1.13 -5.06
C MET A 12 12.91 0.51 -4.94
N THR A 13 12.15 0.45 -6.03
CA THR A 13 10.83 -0.18 -6.06
C THR A 13 10.91 -1.66 -5.73
N ASN A 14 11.82 -2.39 -6.37
CA ASN A 14 12.03 -3.81 -6.11
C ASN A 14 12.46 -4.07 -4.66
N PHE A 15 13.34 -3.24 -4.11
CA PHE A 15 13.77 -3.36 -2.73
C PHE A 15 12.63 -3.08 -1.76
N GLY A 16 11.81 -2.07 -2.03
CA GLY A 16 10.61 -1.78 -1.27
C GLY A 16 9.63 -2.97 -1.26
N ALA A 17 9.40 -3.58 -2.42
CA ALA A 17 8.55 -4.77 -2.54
C ALA A 17 9.11 -5.97 -1.72
N ILE A 18 10.42 -6.19 -1.74
CA ILE A 18 11.08 -7.20 -0.89
C ILE A 18 10.88 -6.91 0.59
N LEU A 19 10.97 -5.65 1.03
CA LEU A 19 10.71 -5.27 2.42
C LEU A 19 9.25 -5.50 2.81
N VAL A 20 8.30 -5.17 1.95
CA VAL A 20 6.87 -5.46 2.15
C VAL A 20 6.68 -6.97 2.32
N TYR A 21 7.25 -7.79 1.42
CA TYR A 21 7.19 -9.25 1.53
C TYR A 21 7.78 -9.77 2.85
N TRP A 22 8.93 -9.24 3.27
CA TRP A 22 9.58 -9.62 4.53
C TRP A 22 8.72 -9.30 5.73
N LEU A 23 8.08 -8.13 5.75
CA LEU A 23 7.19 -7.73 6.84
C LEU A 23 5.91 -8.57 6.88
N MET A 24 5.40 -8.97 5.72
CA MET A 24 4.32 -9.95 5.64
C MET A 24 4.74 -11.30 6.23
N ARG A 25 5.94 -11.78 5.91
CA ARG A 25 6.49 -13.04 6.45
C ARG A 25 6.70 -12.99 7.97
N GLN A 26 7.03 -11.83 8.51
CA GLN A 26 7.15 -11.61 9.96
C GLN A 26 5.80 -11.34 10.64
N GLY A 27 4.72 -11.35 9.90
CA GLY A 27 3.39 -11.04 10.42
C GLY A 27 3.19 -9.58 10.84
N LYS A 28 4.01 -8.67 10.35
CA LYS A 28 3.89 -7.23 10.63
C LYS A 28 2.99 -6.50 9.64
N LEU A 29 2.66 -7.15 8.54
CA LEU A 29 1.70 -6.72 7.54
C LEU A 29 0.73 -7.85 7.20
N PRO A 30 -0.50 -7.55 6.73
CA PRO A 30 -1.41 -8.55 6.24
C PRO A 30 -0.81 -9.31 5.06
N ARG A 31 -1.21 -10.56 4.88
CA ARG A 31 -0.75 -11.37 3.77
C ARG A 31 -1.34 -10.86 2.46
N MET A 32 -0.47 -10.45 1.57
CA MET A 32 -0.77 -10.09 0.18
C MET A 32 0.14 -10.91 -0.74
N LEU A 33 -0.26 -11.06 -1.98
CA LEU A 33 0.55 -11.70 -3.01
C LEU A 33 1.03 -10.62 -3.97
N GLU A 34 2.33 -10.40 -4.04
CA GLU A 34 2.91 -9.62 -5.13
C GLU A 34 2.77 -10.42 -6.43
N VAL A 35 2.11 -9.84 -7.40
CA VAL A 35 1.80 -10.51 -8.67
C VAL A 35 2.66 -10.00 -9.81
N ALA A 36 3.10 -8.76 -9.77
CA ALA A 36 3.97 -8.17 -10.78
C ALA A 36 4.67 -6.90 -10.27
N THR A 37 5.82 -6.63 -10.83
CA THR A 37 6.45 -5.30 -10.85
C THR A 37 6.54 -4.87 -12.31
N VAL A 38 6.01 -3.69 -12.62
CA VAL A 38 6.06 -3.14 -13.99
C VAL A 38 6.58 -1.72 -13.89
N HIS A 39 7.76 -1.47 -14.46
CA HIS A 39 8.50 -0.21 -14.34
C HIS A 39 8.75 0.17 -12.87
N ASP A 40 8.07 1.19 -12.38
CA ASP A 40 8.12 1.73 -11.02
C ASP A 40 6.87 1.39 -10.19
N ALA A 41 5.96 0.57 -10.71
CA ALA A 41 4.76 0.13 -10.02
C ALA A 41 4.88 -1.31 -9.51
N ALA A 42 4.39 -1.56 -8.30
CA ALA A 42 4.26 -2.90 -7.71
C ALA A 42 2.78 -3.25 -7.53
N TYR A 43 2.38 -4.41 -8.02
CA TYR A 43 1.00 -4.90 -7.99
C TYR A 43 0.86 -5.98 -6.94
N PHE A 44 -0.08 -5.78 -6.02
CA PHE A 44 -0.38 -6.72 -4.95
C PHE A 44 -1.83 -7.21 -5.04
N TYR A 45 -2.01 -8.51 -5.00
CA TYR A 45 -3.32 -9.11 -4.77
C TYR A 45 -3.54 -9.27 -3.26
N SER A 46 -4.67 -8.79 -2.77
CA SER A 46 -5.04 -8.85 -1.36
C SER A 46 -6.51 -9.18 -1.16
N LYS A 47 -6.83 -9.76 -0.01
CA LYS A 47 -8.23 -9.86 0.40
C LYS A 47 -8.77 -8.47 0.74
N PRO A 48 -10.06 -8.17 0.41
CA PRO A 48 -10.64 -6.85 0.66
C PRO A 48 -10.54 -6.38 2.11
N GLU A 49 -10.65 -7.29 3.07
CA GLU A 49 -10.52 -6.97 4.50
C GLU A 49 -9.14 -6.47 4.93
N TYR A 50 -8.12 -6.70 4.11
CA TYR A 50 -6.75 -6.23 4.35
C TYR A 50 -6.44 -4.91 3.64
N ILE A 51 -7.33 -4.47 2.73
CA ILE A 51 -7.21 -3.19 2.05
C ILE A 51 -7.88 -2.12 2.93
N ASN A 52 -7.07 -1.39 3.67
CA ASN A 52 -7.55 -0.37 4.61
C ASN A 52 -6.49 0.72 4.79
N THR A 53 -6.88 1.80 5.46
CA THR A 53 -6.06 3.00 5.67
C THR A 53 -4.71 2.69 6.31
N TRP A 54 -4.67 1.78 7.29
CA TRP A 54 -3.43 1.40 7.97
C TRP A 54 -2.48 0.63 7.05
N THR A 55 -2.99 -0.37 6.33
CA THR A 55 -2.19 -1.20 5.42
C THR A 55 -1.57 -0.34 4.32
N VAL A 56 -2.38 0.51 3.69
CA VAL A 56 -1.90 1.43 2.63
C VAL A 56 -0.86 2.41 3.18
N PHE A 57 -1.11 3.02 4.34
CA PHE A 57 -0.14 3.90 4.98
C PHE A 57 1.19 3.18 5.27
N LYS A 58 1.15 1.96 5.81
CA LYS A 58 2.37 1.19 6.12
C LYS A 58 3.16 0.81 4.87
N ILE A 59 2.48 0.39 3.80
CA ILE A 59 3.13 0.09 2.53
C ILE A 59 3.75 1.36 1.95
N TRP A 60 3.02 2.46 1.94
CA TRP A 60 3.51 3.75 1.48
C TRP A 60 4.77 4.19 2.24
N ASP A 61 4.75 4.09 3.57
CA ASP A 61 5.88 4.46 4.42
C ASP A 61 7.14 3.62 4.13
N ILE A 62 6.95 2.32 3.89
CA ILE A 62 8.02 1.40 3.53
C ILE A 62 8.60 1.70 2.15
N LEU A 63 7.73 1.87 1.14
CA LEU A 63 8.14 2.06 -0.24
C LEU A 63 8.76 3.44 -0.47
N ARG A 64 8.26 4.46 0.21
CA ARG A 64 8.77 5.83 0.13
C ARG A 64 10.15 5.97 0.74
N ASN A 65 10.41 5.26 1.84
CA ASN A 65 11.64 5.40 2.61
C ASN A 65 12.29 4.02 2.84
N PRO A 66 12.62 3.30 1.75
CA PRO A 66 13.41 2.09 1.91
C PRO A 66 14.72 2.47 2.57
N SER A 67 15.19 1.64 3.49
CA SER A 67 16.47 1.85 4.20
C SER A 67 17.66 1.64 3.24
N THR A 68 17.68 2.45 2.17
CA THR A 68 18.64 2.35 1.06
C THR A 68 20.08 2.53 1.54
N LYS A 69 20.30 3.43 2.52
CA LYS A 69 21.62 3.67 3.10
C LYS A 69 22.23 2.38 3.69
N LYS A 70 21.43 1.58 4.37
CA LYS A 70 21.89 0.35 4.99
C LYS A 70 22.30 -0.71 3.97
N TYR A 71 21.59 -0.77 2.85
CA TYR A 71 21.75 -1.86 1.87
C TYR A 71 22.49 -1.46 0.61
N PHE A 72 22.40 -0.20 0.20
CA PHE A 72 22.99 0.30 -1.05
C PHE A 72 24.07 1.37 -0.84
N GLY A 73 24.31 1.80 0.40
CA GLY A 73 25.32 2.79 0.72
C GLY A 73 24.96 4.23 0.34
N PHE A 74 23.78 4.47 -0.20
CA PHE A 74 23.27 5.83 -0.51
C PHE A 74 21.92 6.07 0.15
N GLN A 75 21.61 7.31 0.43
CA GLN A 75 20.34 7.75 1.00
C GLN A 75 19.81 8.91 0.16
N VAL A 76 18.53 8.89 -0.11
CA VAL A 76 17.83 9.98 -0.80
C VAL A 76 17.02 10.73 0.25
N ASP A 77 17.70 11.63 0.98
CA ASP A 77 17.09 12.34 2.11
C ASP A 77 16.23 13.54 1.69
N ASP A 78 16.56 14.14 0.53
CA ASP A 78 15.99 15.41 0.11
C ASP A 78 14.94 15.30 -1.00
N VAL A 79 14.62 14.09 -1.45
CA VAL A 79 13.62 13.86 -2.49
C VAL A 79 12.41 13.18 -1.88
N ASP A 80 11.30 13.90 -1.82
CA ASP A 80 10.02 13.31 -1.43
C ASP A 80 9.55 12.41 -2.58
N MET A 81 9.69 11.09 -2.39
CA MET A 81 9.21 10.10 -3.35
C MET A 81 7.69 10.09 -3.27
N SER A 82 7.02 10.80 -4.17
CA SER A 82 5.57 10.73 -4.27
C SER A 82 5.17 9.33 -4.75
N MET A 83 4.13 8.80 -4.16
CA MET A 83 3.60 7.48 -4.49
C MET A 83 2.10 7.50 -4.42
N ASP A 84 1.46 7.05 -5.48
CA ASP A 84 0.02 6.93 -5.57
C ASP A 84 -0.41 5.48 -5.39
N PHE A 85 -1.61 5.30 -4.85
CA PHE A 85 -2.22 4.00 -4.69
C PHE A 85 -3.50 3.91 -5.51
N SER A 86 -3.56 2.90 -6.35
CA SER A 86 -4.76 2.52 -7.07
C SER A 86 -5.30 1.19 -6.56
N ILE A 87 -6.59 1.02 -6.62
CA ILE A 87 -7.32 -0.18 -6.23
C ILE A 87 -8.17 -0.62 -7.41
N GLY A 88 -8.26 -1.92 -7.64
CA GLY A 88 -9.11 -2.47 -8.68
C GLY A 88 -9.45 -3.93 -8.44
N ARG A 89 -10.53 -4.41 -9.07
CA ARG A 89 -10.91 -5.83 -9.08
C ARG A 89 -10.02 -6.65 -10.02
N SER A 90 -9.29 -5.95 -10.88
CA SER A 90 -8.30 -6.49 -11.81
C SER A 90 -7.19 -5.49 -12.04
N MET A 91 -6.08 -5.91 -12.66
CA MET A 91 -4.97 -5.01 -13.02
C MET A 91 -5.35 -3.95 -14.08
N ALA A 92 -6.48 -4.11 -14.76
CA ALA A 92 -6.98 -3.15 -15.75
C ALA A 92 -7.89 -2.07 -15.16
N GLU A 93 -8.29 -2.22 -13.89
CA GLU A 93 -9.14 -1.27 -13.19
C GLU A 93 -8.30 -0.50 -12.16
N GLU A 94 -8.08 0.78 -12.42
CA GLU A 94 -7.30 1.64 -11.54
C GLU A 94 -8.20 2.73 -10.97
N LEU A 95 -8.72 2.49 -9.77
CA LEU A 95 -9.50 3.46 -9.01
C LEU A 95 -8.65 4.05 -7.89
N PRO A 96 -8.77 5.34 -7.59
CA PRO A 96 -8.00 5.96 -6.50
C PRO A 96 -8.39 5.38 -5.15
N PHE A 97 -7.42 5.22 -4.25
CA PHE A 97 -7.69 4.72 -2.90
C PHE A 97 -8.52 5.71 -2.07
N ILE A 98 -9.55 5.20 -1.39
CA ILE A 98 -10.39 5.97 -0.44
C ILE A 98 -10.09 5.49 0.97
N PRO A 99 -9.54 6.33 1.87
CA PRO A 99 -9.32 5.96 3.26
C PRO A 99 -10.65 5.69 3.98
N GLY A 100 -10.67 4.64 4.80
CA GLY A 100 -11.86 4.24 5.55
C GLY A 100 -12.95 3.53 4.73
N TYR A 101 -12.76 3.33 3.42
CA TYR A 101 -13.72 2.63 2.58
C TYR A 101 -13.74 1.13 2.85
N ASP A 102 -14.94 0.54 2.85
CA ASP A 102 -15.09 -0.92 2.94
C ASP A 102 -14.96 -1.56 1.55
N TYR A 103 -13.77 -2.03 1.23
CA TYR A 103 -13.44 -2.60 -0.08
C TYR A 103 -14.17 -3.90 -0.42
N ARG A 104 -14.87 -4.54 0.53
CA ARG A 104 -15.76 -5.67 0.26
C ARG A 104 -16.94 -5.26 -0.63
N LYS A 105 -17.33 -3.99 -0.61
CA LYS A 105 -18.39 -3.43 -1.46
C LYS A 105 -18.03 -3.49 -2.95
N MET A 106 -16.75 -3.39 -3.31
CA MET A 106 -16.31 -3.49 -4.71
C MET A 106 -16.59 -4.86 -5.34
N LEU A 107 -16.76 -5.90 -4.52
CA LEU A 107 -17.05 -7.25 -4.98
C LEU A 107 -18.56 -7.54 -5.09
N GLN A 108 -19.41 -6.60 -4.72
CA GLN A 108 -20.85 -6.75 -4.83
C GLN A 108 -21.33 -6.54 -6.27
N PRO A 109 -22.37 -7.23 -6.70
CA PRO A 109 -22.90 -7.10 -8.08
C PRO A 109 -23.42 -5.68 -8.42
N ASP A 110 -23.83 -4.93 -7.41
CA ASP A 110 -24.39 -3.59 -7.50
C ASP A 110 -23.32 -2.48 -7.33
N PHE A 111 -22.03 -2.84 -7.31
CA PHE A 111 -20.97 -1.84 -7.21
C PHE A 111 -20.99 -0.89 -8.41
N SER A 112 -21.08 0.40 -8.13
CA SER A 112 -21.03 1.49 -9.11
C SER A 112 -19.71 2.25 -9.01
N VAL A 113 -18.98 2.34 -10.11
CA VAL A 113 -17.76 3.13 -10.23
C VAL A 113 -18.07 4.62 -10.08
N GLU A 114 -19.22 5.07 -10.59
CA GLU A 114 -19.66 6.45 -10.50
C GLU A 114 -19.87 6.87 -9.05
N GLU A 115 -20.58 6.07 -8.26
CA GLU A 115 -20.79 6.32 -6.83
C GLU A 115 -19.48 6.30 -6.06
N TYR A 116 -18.59 5.36 -6.38
CA TYR A 116 -17.25 5.29 -5.79
C TYR A 116 -16.45 6.57 -6.05
N MET A 117 -16.46 7.07 -7.29
CA MET A 117 -15.73 8.29 -7.66
C MET A 117 -16.35 9.55 -7.02
N GLU A 118 -17.67 9.60 -6.81
CA GLU A 118 -18.29 10.68 -6.02
C GLU A 118 -17.85 10.64 -4.56
N GLU A 119 -17.75 9.46 -3.96
CA GLU A 119 -17.22 9.32 -2.60
C GLU A 119 -15.75 9.75 -2.52
N HIS A 120 -14.93 9.38 -3.51
CA HIS A 120 -13.52 9.77 -3.57
C HIS A 120 -13.33 11.29 -3.59
N LYS A 121 -14.23 12.08 -4.18
CA LYS A 121 -14.13 13.55 -4.21
C LYS A 121 -13.98 14.18 -2.83
N LYS A 122 -14.53 13.54 -1.78
CA LYS A 122 -14.42 13.99 -0.39
C LYS A 122 -12.97 13.92 0.13
N TYR A 123 -12.15 13.05 -0.47
CA TYR A 123 -10.78 12.77 -0.05
C TYR A 123 -9.71 13.29 -1.02
N LYS A 124 -10.11 13.99 -2.07
CA LYS A 124 -9.22 14.49 -3.14
C LYS A 124 -7.99 15.25 -2.63
N ASN A 125 -8.12 15.95 -1.49
CA ASN A 125 -7.05 16.76 -0.90
C ASN A 125 -6.39 16.06 0.30
N VAL A 126 -6.74 14.82 0.59
CA VAL A 126 -6.18 14.08 1.72
C VAL A 126 -4.96 13.30 1.23
N ILE A 127 -3.80 13.65 1.76
CA ILE A 127 -2.53 13.00 1.41
C ILE A 127 -2.20 11.88 2.39
N ILE A 128 -1.56 10.83 1.90
CA ILE A 128 -1.30 9.60 2.67
C ILE A 128 -0.48 9.86 3.93
N LYS A 129 0.47 10.78 3.90
CA LYS A 129 1.30 11.11 5.08
C LYS A 129 0.49 11.64 6.26
N ASP A 130 -0.71 12.17 6.03
CA ASP A 130 -1.57 12.71 7.08
C ASP A 130 -2.55 11.66 7.65
N TYR A 131 -2.61 10.45 7.06
CA TYR A 131 -3.49 9.37 7.51
C TYR A 131 -3.38 9.07 9.01
N PRO A 132 -2.17 8.99 9.63
CA PRO A 132 -2.07 8.74 11.07
C PRO A 132 -2.75 9.78 11.94
N LYS A 133 -2.85 11.03 11.46
CA LYS A 133 -3.55 12.11 12.17
C LYS A 133 -5.05 12.07 11.93
N LEU A 134 -5.45 11.95 10.66
CA LEU A 134 -6.85 12.05 10.23
C LEU A 134 -7.66 10.79 10.57
N PHE A 135 -7.03 9.63 10.54
CA PHE A 135 -7.67 8.32 10.72
C PHE A 135 -7.08 7.54 11.90
N SER A 136 -6.65 8.26 12.95
CA SER A 136 -5.96 7.65 14.10
C SER A 136 -6.76 6.58 14.83
N LYS A 137 -8.09 6.71 14.90
CA LYS A 137 -8.97 5.75 15.56
C LYS A 137 -9.06 4.45 14.76
N GLU A 138 -9.33 4.57 13.46
CA GLU A 138 -9.42 3.44 12.53
C GLU A 138 -8.11 2.68 12.45
N ILE A 139 -7.00 3.41 12.36
CA ILE A 139 -5.65 2.83 12.33
C ILE A 139 -5.36 2.04 13.61
N LYS A 140 -5.63 2.60 14.79
CA LYS A 140 -5.43 1.91 16.06
C LYS A 140 -6.33 0.68 16.20
N GLN A 141 -7.60 0.81 15.85
CA GLN A 141 -8.55 -0.31 15.91
C GLN A 141 -8.06 -1.45 14.99
N TYR A 142 -7.64 -1.13 13.78
CA TYR A 142 -7.14 -2.15 12.86
C TYR A 142 -5.84 -2.80 13.36
N GLU A 143 -4.90 -2.04 13.92
CA GLU A 143 -3.67 -2.59 14.51
C GLU A 143 -3.97 -3.57 15.65
N GLU A 144 -4.94 -3.27 16.50
CA GLU A 144 -5.37 -4.15 17.58
C GLU A 144 -6.02 -5.43 17.05
N ASP A 145 -6.96 -5.29 16.12
CA ASP A 145 -7.64 -6.41 15.46
C ASP A 145 -6.66 -7.30 14.70
N PHE A 146 -5.67 -6.69 14.06
CA PHE A 146 -4.65 -7.38 13.29
C PHE A 146 -3.69 -8.16 14.19
N LYS A 147 -3.20 -7.57 15.28
CA LYS A 147 -2.35 -8.27 16.27
C LYS A 147 -3.01 -9.52 16.83
N GLY A 148 -4.32 -9.49 17.02
CA GLY A 148 -5.09 -10.66 17.47
C GLY A 148 -5.16 -11.78 16.41
N LYS A 149 -5.20 -11.43 15.12
CA LYS A 149 -5.32 -12.39 14.01
C LYS A 149 -3.98 -13.02 13.60
N LEU A 150 -2.86 -12.37 13.87
CA LEU A 150 -1.53 -12.86 13.50
C LEU A 150 -1.17 -14.21 14.11
N ARG A 151 -1.72 -14.53 15.30
CA ARG A 151 -1.48 -15.81 15.95
C ARG A 151 -2.11 -17.00 15.24
N LEU A 152 -3.06 -16.78 14.33
CA LEU A 152 -3.84 -17.84 13.69
C LEU A 152 -3.42 -18.15 12.25
N HIS A 153 -2.65 -17.27 11.57
CA HIS A 153 -2.39 -17.40 10.13
C HIS A 153 -1.02 -17.97 9.76
N TRP A 154 -0.12 -18.20 10.72
CA TRP A 154 1.26 -18.64 10.47
C TRP A 154 1.60 -20.01 11.05
N LEU A 155 0.63 -20.73 11.61
CA LEU A 155 0.82 -22.12 11.96
C LEU A 155 0.52 -22.99 10.73
N PRO A 156 1.40 -23.97 10.39
CA PRO A 156 1.18 -24.88 9.29
C PRO A 156 -0.06 -25.75 9.51
#